data_49bd650a7981fbaf77eb4f9d89fdb469
#
_entry.id   49bd650a7981fbaf77eb4f9d89fdb469
#
_cell.length_a   1.000
_cell.length_b   1.000
_cell.length_c   1.000
_cell.angle_alpha   90.00
_cell.angle_beta   90.00
_cell.angle_gamma   90.00
#
_symmetry.space_group_name_H-M   'P 1'
#
loop_
_entity.id
_entity.type
_entity.pdbx_description
1 polymer ?
#
loop_
_entity_poly.entity_id
_entity_poly.type
_entity_poly.pdbx_seq_one_letter_code
_entity_poly.pdbx_strand_id
1 'polypeptide(L)' 'MDLKTKLTDMIELVRSNPDNQEHRLALIQYLCLSAKWEQALKQIGQYQKLFPDTQKPRSE' A
#
# COMPACT_ATOMS: atom_id res chain seq x y z
N MET A 1 20.89 -6.00 -4.16
CA MET A 1 19.61 -5.45 -4.46
C MET A 1 19.34 -4.21 -3.67
N ASP A 2 18.90 -3.18 -4.34
CA ASP A 2 18.79 -1.90 -3.72
C ASP A 2 17.39 -1.69 -3.21
N LEU A 3 17.24 -1.29 -1.97
CA LEU A 3 15.93 -1.05 -1.41
C LEU A 3 15.20 0.08 -2.13
N LYS A 4 15.92 1.09 -2.56
CA LYS A 4 15.30 2.20 -3.26
C LYS A 4 14.72 1.75 -4.58
N THR A 5 15.43 0.90 -5.30
CA THR A 5 14.94 0.41 -6.58
C THR A 5 13.68 -0.41 -6.37
N LYS A 6 13.68 -1.26 -5.35
CA LYS A 6 12.52 -2.07 -5.08
C LYS A 6 11.32 -1.21 -4.74
N LEU A 7 11.51 -0.20 -3.91
CA LEU A 7 10.43 0.68 -3.53
C LEU A 7 9.88 1.43 -4.74
N THR A 8 10.76 1.92 -5.61
CA THR A 8 10.32 2.62 -6.81
C THR A 8 9.51 1.71 -7.69
N ASP A 9 9.93 0.46 -7.85
CA ASP A 9 9.20 -0.49 -8.67
C ASP A 9 7.81 -0.73 -8.10
N MET A 10 7.69 -0.87 -6.78
CA MET A 10 6.40 -1.12 -6.16
C MET A 10 5.47 0.08 -6.33
N ILE A 11 6.03 1.29 -6.21
CA ILE A 11 5.23 2.49 -6.39
C ILE A 11 4.71 2.56 -7.84
N GLU A 12 5.56 2.21 -8.79
CA GLU A 12 5.14 2.24 -10.19
C GLU A 12 4.07 1.19 -10.46
N LEU A 13 4.18 0.03 -9.85
CA LEU A 13 3.15 -0.98 -10.01
C LEU A 13 1.81 -0.48 -9.50
N VAL A 14 1.81 0.20 -8.36
CA VAL A 14 0.58 0.73 -7.81
C VAL A 14 0.01 1.81 -8.71
N ARG A 15 0.87 2.66 -9.28
CA ARG A 15 0.40 3.69 -10.17
C ARG A 15 -0.20 3.12 -11.44
N SER A 16 0.43 2.08 -11.98
CA SER A 16 -0.06 1.48 -13.20
C SER A 16 -1.33 0.67 -12.99
N ASN A 17 -1.48 0.15 -11.77
CA ASN A 17 -2.64 -0.69 -11.48
C ASN A 17 -3.32 -0.22 -10.19
N PRO A 18 -3.91 0.98 -10.21
CA PRO A 18 -4.47 1.53 -8.97
C PRO A 18 -5.60 0.72 -8.38
N ASP A 19 -6.26 -0.10 -9.19
CA ASP A 19 -7.34 -0.93 -8.71
C ASP A 19 -6.86 -2.23 -8.09
N ASN A 20 -5.58 -2.51 -8.17
CA ASN A 20 -5.08 -3.78 -7.67
C ASN A 20 -4.76 -3.69 -6.19
N GLN A 21 -5.59 -4.33 -5.38
CA GLN A 21 -5.40 -4.30 -3.93
C GLN A 21 -4.10 -4.96 -3.51
N GLU A 22 -3.72 -6.03 -4.18
CA GLU A 22 -2.52 -6.76 -3.80
C GLU A 22 -1.26 -5.91 -3.94
N HIS A 23 -1.17 -5.16 -5.03
CA HIS A 23 0.00 -4.30 -5.21
C HIS A 23 0.06 -3.24 -4.12
N ARG A 24 -1.09 -2.67 -3.78
CA ARG A 24 -1.13 -1.62 -2.79
C ARG A 24 -0.80 -2.17 -1.40
N LEU A 25 -1.33 -3.35 -1.07
CA LEU A 25 -1.02 -3.96 0.20
C LEU A 25 0.45 -4.31 0.30
N ALA A 26 1.03 -4.80 -0.79
CA ALA A 26 2.45 -5.12 -0.80
C ALA A 26 3.29 -3.88 -0.56
N LEU A 27 2.90 -2.76 -1.16
CA LEU A 27 3.63 -1.52 -0.96
C LEU A 27 3.54 -1.08 0.49
N ILE A 28 2.35 -1.14 1.08
CA ILE A 28 2.17 -0.75 2.47
C ILE A 28 3.04 -1.62 3.38
N GLN A 29 3.04 -2.94 3.16
CA GLN A 29 3.85 -3.83 3.96
C GLN A 29 5.33 -3.51 3.82
N TYR A 30 5.75 -3.22 2.61
CA TYR A 30 7.15 -2.93 2.37
C TYR A 30 7.55 -1.63 3.07
N LEU A 31 6.69 -0.63 3.05
CA LEU A 31 6.96 0.62 3.73
C LEU A 31 7.06 0.41 5.24
N CYS A 32 6.21 -0.43 5.78
CA CYS A 32 6.28 -0.75 7.20
C CYS A 32 7.58 -1.44 7.55
N LEU A 33 7.99 -2.41 6.73
CA LEU A 33 9.22 -3.14 6.97
C LEU A 33 10.43 -2.23 6.86
N SER A 34 10.33 -1.19 6.06
CA SER A 34 11.43 -0.25 5.88
C SER A 34 11.36 0.91 6.88
N ALA A 35 10.44 0.83 7.82
CA ALA A 35 10.25 1.85 8.85
C ALA A 35 9.89 3.21 8.27
N LYS A 36 9.23 3.22 7.12
CA LYS A 36 8.79 4.47 6.53
C LYS A 36 7.35 4.69 6.94
N TRP A 37 7.18 4.95 8.22
CA TRP A 37 5.84 4.98 8.81
C TRP A 37 4.93 6.05 8.22
N GLU A 38 5.46 7.23 7.94
CA GLU A 38 4.63 8.30 7.41
C GLU A 38 4.10 7.94 6.03
N GLN A 39 4.96 7.37 5.20
CA GLN A 39 4.52 6.98 3.88
C GLN A 39 3.53 5.83 3.97
N ALA A 40 3.77 4.90 4.88
CA ALA A 40 2.85 3.80 5.07
C ALA A 40 1.47 4.30 5.48
N LEU A 41 1.43 5.27 6.38
CA LEU A 41 0.15 5.81 6.82
C LEU A 41 -0.59 6.50 5.68
N LYS A 42 0.13 7.21 4.82
CA LYS A 42 -0.50 7.84 3.68
C LYS A 42 -1.10 6.81 2.74
N GLN A 43 -0.36 5.72 2.51
CA GLN A 43 -0.87 4.67 1.64
C GLN A 43 -2.06 3.97 2.26
N ILE A 44 -2.04 3.77 3.56
CA ILE A 44 -3.18 3.16 4.24
C ILE A 44 -4.41 4.06 4.09
N GLY A 45 -4.24 5.37 4.23
CA GLY A 45 -5.34 6.28 4.06
C GLY A 45 -5.94 6.22 2.67
N GLN A 46 -5.08 6.14 1.64
CA GLN A 46 -5.57 6.02 0.29
C GLN A 46 -6.25 4.67 0.07
N TYR A 47 -5.68 3.62 0.63
CA TYR A 47 -6.26 2.30 0.51
C TYR A 47 -7.67 2.29 1.09
N GLN A 48 -7.84 2.93 2.22
CA GLN A 48 -9.14 2.98 2.86
C GLN A 48 -10.16 3.73 2.02
N LYS A 49 -9.72 4.77 1.33
CA LYS A 49 -10.64 5.50 0.49
C LYS A 49 -11.03 4.73 -0.76
N LEU A 50 -10.07 4.01 -1.34
CA LEU A 50 -10.34 3.27 -2.56
C LEU A 50 -11.08 1.97 -2.31
N PHE A 51 -10.84 1.36 -1.16
CA PHE A 51 -11.45 0.07 -0.85
C PHE A 51 -12.12 0.12 0.52
N PRO A 52 -13.17 0.91 0.66
CA PRO A 52 -13.81 1.08 1.97
C PRO A 52 -14.40 -0.20 2.53
N ASP A 53 -14.78 -1.11 1.66
CA ASP A 53 -15.39 -2.35 2.14
C ASP A 53 -14.42 -3.19 2.96
N THR A 54 -13.13 -3.06 2.73
CA THR A 54 -12.17 -3.87 3.45
C THR A 54 -11.99 -3.39 4.87
N GLN A 55 -12.52 -2.22 5.23
CA GLN A 55 -12.42 -1.74 6.52
C GLN A 55 -13.59 -2.00 7.34
N LYS A 56 -14.71 -2.39 6.81
CA LYS A 56 -15.88 -2.64 7.58
C LYS A 56 -15.65 -3.75 8.51
N PRO A 57 -16.00 -3.59 9.77
CA PRO A 57 -15.86 -4.69 10.70
C PRO A 57 -16.86 -5.72 10.29
N ARG A 58 -16.56 -6.96 10.55
CA ARG A 58 -17.36 -8.01 10.24
C ARG A 58 -18.40 -8.00 11.16
N SER A 59 -19.34 -7.42 11.17
CA SER A 59 -20.23 -7.46 12.16
C SER A 59 -21.06 -8.47 12.12
N GLU A 60 -21.25 -8.86 12.48
CA GLU A 60 -22.05 -9.61 12.49
C GLU A 60 -22.74 -9.52 13.02
#